data_9b175a44f83d768961b785cdf2980b3e
#
_entry.id   9b175a44f83d768961b785cdf2980b3e
#
_cell.length_a   1.000
_cell.length_b   1.000
_cell.length_c   1.000
_cell.angle_alpha   90.00
_cell.angle_beta   90.00
_cell.angle_gamma   90.00
#
_symmetry.space_group_name_H-M   'P 1'
#
loop_
_entity.id
_entity.type
_entity.pdbx_description
1 polymer ?
#
loop_
_entity_poly.entity_id
_entity_poly.type
_entity_poly.pdbx_seq_one_letter_code
_entity_poly.pdbx_strand_id
1 'polypeptide(L)'
;METFGRIIAAARKAADVSQKHLAAKIVKEDGEPISPQYLNDIEHDRRNPPSEEIIEQFSKLLKLSKDYLIAAAGMLPEDVRNGLRGKDPEQVEKAFTAFRRALKNKS
;
A
#
# COMPACT_ATOMS: atom_id res chain seq x y z
N MET A 1 -0.35 10.87 7.94
CA MET A 1 -0.86 9.91 6.94
C MET A 1 -1.85 8.98 7.61
N GLU A 2 -2.98 8.74 6.98
CA GLU A 2 -3.96 7.79 7.48
C GLU A 2 -3.44 6.36 7.43
N THR A 3 -4.10 5.46 8.17
CA THR A 3 -3.76 4.05 8.12
C THR A 3 -4.12 3.47 6.75
N PHE A 4 -3.46 2.38 6.39
CA PHE A 4 -3.74 1.68 5.14
C PHE A 4 -5.23 1.34 5.01
N GLY A 5 -5.79 0.75 6.06
CA GLY A 5 -7.20 0.35 6.02
C GLY A 5 -8.16 1.51 5.84
N ARG A 6 -7.92 2.63 6.52
CA ARG A 6 -8.77 3.81 6.38
C ARG A 6 -8.69 4.42 4.99
N ILE A 7 -7.50 4.40 4.39
CA ILE A 7 -7.33 4.89 3.02
C ILE A 7 -8.18 4.06 2.06
N ILE A 8 -8.09 2.73 2.18
CA ILE A 8 -8.86 1.82 1.32
C ILE A 8 -10.36 2.03 1.52
N ALA A 9 -10.81 2.05 2.78
CA ALA A 9 -12.24 2.23 3.08
C ALA A 9 -12.78 3.54 2.53
N ALA A 10 -12.06 4.63 2.73
CA ALA A 10 -12.48 5.95 2.26
C ALA A 10 -12.56 6.00 0.74
N ALA A 11 -11.55 5.45 0.05
CA ALA A 11 -11.54 5.44 -1.41
C ALA A 11 -12.65 4.56 -1.98
N ARG A 12 -12.90 3.40 -1.34
CA ARG A 12 -13.99 2.52 -1.75
C ARG A 12 -15.34 3.23 -1.63
N LYS A 13 -15.58 3.87 -0.49
CA LYS A 13 -16.84 4.58 -0.25
C LYS A 13 -17.00 5.75 -1.21
N ALA A 14 -15.92 6.49 -1.46
CA ALA A 14 -15.96 7.60 -2.41
C ALA A 14 -16.28 7.13 -3.83
N ALA A 15 -15.88 5.91 -4.18
CA ALA A 15 -16.19 5.31 -5.47
C ALA A 15 -17.59 4.67 -5.51
N ASP A 16 -18.28 4.68 -4.39
CA ASP A 16 -19.63 4.09 -4.24
C ASP A 16 -19.64 2.59 -4.57
N VAL A 17 -18.63 1.87 -4.07
CA VAL A 17 -18.48 0.43 -4.31
C VAL A 17 -18.62 -0.30 -2.97
N SER A 18 -19.40 -1.39 -2.97
CA SER A 18 -19.57 -2.22 -1.77
C SER A 18 -18.30 -3.05 -1.50
N GLN A 19 -18.14 -3.49 -0.25
CA GLN A 19 -17.04 -4.40 0.08
C GLN A 19 -17.12 -5.69 -0.73
N LYS A 20 -18.32 -6.24 -0.89
CA LYS A 20 -18.53 -7.45 -1.66
C LYS A 20 -18.08 -7.28 -3.12
N HIS A 21 -18.45 -6.17 -3.72
CA HIS A 21 -18.13 -5.88 -5.11
C HIS A 21 -16.62 -5.70 -5.31
N LEU A 22 -15.99 -4.93 -4.43
CA LEU A 22 -14.55 -4.69 -4.52
C LEU A 22 -13.77 -5.98 -4.28
N ALA A 23 -14.13 -6.74 -3.24
CA ALA A 23 -13.45 -7.99 -2.91
C ALA A 23 -13.46 -8.98 -4.08
N ALA A 24 -14.57 -9.04 -4.82
CA ALA A 24 -14.68 -9.94 -5.96
C ALA A 24 -13.68 -9.62 -7.07
N LYS A 25 -13.15 -8.41 -7.12
CA LYS A 25 -12.21 -7.96 -8.15
C LYS A 25 -10.75 -8.02 -7.74
N ILE A 26 -10.47 -8.33 -6.48
CA ILE A 26 -9.09 -8.44 -5.97
C ILE A 26 -8.76 -9.93 -5.88
N VAL A 27 -7.73 -10.36 -6.58
CA VAL A 27 -7.41 -11.79 -6.62
C VAL A 27 -6.10 -12.07 -5.89
N LYS A 28 -6.09 -13.21 -5.18
CA LYS A 28 -4.90 -13.73 -4.52
C LYS A 28 -4.00 -14.44 -5.53
N GLU A 29 -2.84 -14.85 -5.04
CA GLU A 29 -1.85 -15.53 -5.88
C GLU A 29 -2.40 -16.79 -6.55
N ASP A 30 -3.31 -17.50 -5.88
CA ASP A 30 -3.94 -18.71 -6.42
C ASP A 30 -5.06 -18.41 -7.43
N GLY A 31 -5.31 -17.13 -7.72
CA GLY A 31 -6.35 -16.71 -8.67
C GLY A 31 -7.73 -16.55 -8.06
N GLU A 32 -7.91 -16.91 -6.80
CA GLU A 32 -9.20 -16.77 -6.12
C GLU A 32 -9.38 -15.35 -5.58
N PRO A 33 -10.60 -14.80 -5.62
CA PRO A 33 -10.83 -13.47 -5.06
C PRO A 33 -10.69 -13.47 -3.55
N ILE A 34 -10.36 -12.32 -2.98
CA ILE A 34 -10.40 -12.17 -1.52
C ILE A 34 -11.87 -12.17 -1.08
N SER A 35 -12.10 -12.55 0.18
CA SER A 35 -13.45 -12.53 0.72
C SER A 35 -13.84 -11.13 1.19
N PRO A 36 -15.15 -10.82 1.23
CA PRO A 36 -15.60 -9.56 1.84
C PRO A 36 -15.15 -9.41 3.29
N GLN A 37 -15.09 -10.52 4.04
CA GLN A 37 -14.63 -10.49 5.43
C GLN A 37 -13.16 -10.11 5.51
N TYR A 38 -12.33 -10.65 4.63
CA TYR A 38 -10.92 -10.29 4.55
C TYR A 38 -10.76 -8.79 4.26
N LEU A 39 -11.52 -8.27 3.31
CA LEU A 39 -11.49 -6.85 2.99
C LEU A 39 -11.96 -6.01 4.17
N ASN A 40 -13.01 -6.43 4.86
CA ASN A 40 -13.49 -5.73 6.05
C ASN A 40 -12.40 -5.66 7.12
N ASP A 41 -11.68 -6.76 7.33
CA ASP A 41 -10.58 -6.80 8.30
C ASP A 41 -9.44 -5.85 7.89
N ILE A 42 -9.12 -5.78 6.59
CA ILE A 42 -8.13 -4.82 6.08
C ILE A 42 -8.59 -3.39 6.37
N GLU A 43 -9.84 -3.08 6.06
CA GLU A 43 -10.37 -1.72 6.22
C GLU A 43 -10.39 -1.24 7.66
N HIS A 44 -10.49 -2.18 8.61
CA HIS A 44 -10.49 -1.87 10.04
C HIS A 44 -9.12 -2.06 10.69
N ASP A 45 -8.09 -2.27 9.89
CA ASP A 45 -6.72 -2.47 10.36
C ASP A 45 -6.59 -3.62 11.36
N ARG A 46 -7.41 -4.67 11.19
CA ARG A 46 -7.37 -5.87 12.03
C ARG A 46 -6.36 -6.89 11.53
N ARG A 47 -5.79 -6.67 10.37
CA ARG A 47 -4.80 -7.53 9.74
C ARG A 47 -3.61 -6.69 9.31
N ASN A 48 -2.48 -7.35 9.17
CA ASN A 48 -1.34 -6.72 8.52
C ASN A 48 -1.72 -6.37 7.07
N PRO A 49 -1.15 -5.29 6.51
CA PRO A 49 -1.41 -4.97 5.11
C PRO A 49 -1.08 -6.16 4.21
N PRO A 50 -1.81 -6.31 3.10
CA PRO A 50 -1.57 -7.43 2.18
C PRO A 50 -0.28 -7.27 1.39
N SER A 51 0.00 -8.27 0.54
CA SER A 51 1.19 -8.25 -0.32
C SER A 51 1.18 -7.07 -1.29
N GLU A 52 2.36 -6.75 -1.82
CA GLU A 52 2.49 -5.66 -2.77
C GLU A 52 1.64 -5.88 -4.03
N GLU A 53 1.48 -7.14 -4.45
CA GLU A 53 0.64 -7.49 -5.60
C GLU A 53 -0.82 -7.14 -5.37
N ILE A 54 -1.32 -7.41 -4.17
CA ILE A 54 -2.71 -7.04 -3.81
C ILE A 54 -2.82 -5.53 -3.67
N ILE A 55 -1.83 -4.86 -3.08
CA ILE A 55 -1.81 -3.41 -2.98
C ILE A 55 -1.88 -2.76 -4.36
N GLU A 56 -1.15 -3.32 -5.33
CA GLU A 56 -1.19 -2.81 -6.71
C GLU A 56 -2.60 -2.90 -7.30
N GLN A 57 -3.31 -3.99 -7.02
CA GLN A 57 -4.69 -4.14 -7.50
C GLN A 57 -5.59 -3.07 -6.88
N PHE A 58 -5.45 -2.80 -5.58
CA PHE A 58 -6.20 -1.71 -4.95
C PHE A 58 -5.89 -0.37 -5.60
N SER A 59 -4.62 -0.10 -5.87
CA SER A 59 -4.23 1.18 -6.47
C SER A 59 -4.89 1.39 -7.82
N LYS A 60 -4.94 0.35 -8.64
CA LYS A 60 -5.55 0.42 -9.97
C LYS A 60 -7.05 0.56 -9.90
N LEU A 61 -7.71 -0.24 -9.07
CA LEU A 61 -9.17 -0.24 -8.97
C LEU A 61 -9.71 1.02 -8.31
N LEU A 62 -9.00 1.55 -7.33
CA LEU A 62 -9.44 2.72 -6.58
C LEU A 62 -8.78 4.02 -7.05
N LYS A 63 -7.92 3.94 -8.07
CA LYS A 63 -7.21 5.08 -8.66
C LYS A 63 -6.38 5.85 -7.62
N LEU A 64 -5.65 5.08 -6.80
CA LEU A 64 -4.76 5.62 -5.79
C LEU A 64 -3.30 5.42 -6.19
N SER A 65 -2.43 6.29 -5.69
CA SER A 65 -1.00 6.12 -5.90
C SER A 65 -0.53 4.83 -5.22
N LYS A 66 0.14 3.96 -5.98
CA LYS A 66 0.72 2.73 -5.43
C LYS A 66 1.75 3.05 -4.35
N ASP A 67 2.63 4.03 -4.60
CA ASP A 67 3.66 4.40 -3.62
C ASP A 67 3.05 4.90 -2.32
N TYR A 68 1.97 5.68 -2.41
CA TYR A 68 1.27 6.15 -1.23
C TYR A 68 0.73 4.97 -0.40
N LEU A 69 0.13 3.99 -1.07
CA LEU A 69 -0.39 2.80 -0.40
C LEU A 69 0.73 1.95 0.21
N ILE A 70 1.83 1.79 -0.51
CA ILE A 70 3.00 1.04 -0.02
C ILE A 70 3.55 1.70 1.24
N ALA A 71 3.69 3.03 1.22
CA ALA A 71 4.16 3.77 2.39
C ALA A 71 3.20 3.63 3.57
N ALA A 72 1.89 3.74 3.32
CA ALA A 72 0.87 3.58 4.37
C ALA A 72 0.89 2.18 4.96
N ALA A 73 1.29 1.18 4.17
CA ALA A 73 1.46 -0.20 4.63
C ALA A 73 2.74 -0.42 5.44
N GLY A 74 3.57 0.62 5.58
CA GLY A 74 4.83 0.51 6.32
C GLY A 74 5.92 -0.19 5.53
N MET A 75 5.82 -0.18 4.21
CA MET A 75 6.76 -0.87 3.32
C MET A 75 7.52 0.13 2.46
N LEU A 76 8.59 -0.33 1.84
CA LEU A 76 9.28 0.42 0.80
C LEU A 76 8.91 -0.19 -0.55
N PRO A 77 8.75 0.64 -1.60
CA PRO A 77 8.54 0.11 -2.94
C PRO A 77 9.65 -0.85 -3.37
N GLU A 78 9.31 -1.83 -4.21
CA GLU A 78 10.25 -2.85 -4.62
C GLU A 78 11.50 -2.27 -5.28
N ASP A 79 11.35 -1.28 -6.13
CA ASP A 79 12.50 -0.66 -6.80
C ASP A 79 13.42 0.03 -5.79
N VAL A 80 12.86 0.62 -4.72
CA VAL A 80 13.65 1.24 -3.66
C VAL A 80 14.40 0.17 -2.88
N ARG A 81 13.71 -0.93 -2.50
CA ARG A 81 14.35 -2.06 -1.82
C ARG A 81 15.50 -2.61 -2.66
N ASN A 82 15.26 -2.78 -3.94
CA ASN A 82 16.30 -3.28 -4.86
C ASN A 82 17.47 -2.32 -4.97
N GLY A 83 17.19 -1.03 -4.97
CA GLY A 83 18.24 -0.01 -5.00
C GLY A 83 19.13 0.00 -3.76
N LEU A 84 18.59 -0.46 -2.62
CA LEU A 84 19.34 -0.52 -1.37
C LEU A 84 20.21 -1.78 -1.27
N ARG A 85 19.88 -2.82 -2.02
CA ARG A 85 20.64 -4.07 -2.00
C ARG A 85 22.06 -3.81 -2.49
N GLY A 86 23.02 -4.40 -1.79
CA GLY A 86 24.42 -4.27 -2.16
C GLY A 86 25.06 -2.94 -1.77
N LYS A 87 24.29 -2.02 -1.18
CA LYS A 87 24.82 -0.78 -0.67
C LYS A 87 25.44 -0.99 0.71
N ASP A 88 26.51 -0.26 1.01
CA ASP A 88 27.09 -0.32 2.34
C ASP A 88 26.29 0.56 3.33
N PRO A 89 26.54 0.40 4.63
CA PRO A 89 25.78 1.17 5.64
C PRO A 89 25.82 2.67 5.44
N GLU A 90 26.95 3.23 5.02
CA GLU A 90 27.08 4.67 4.81
C GLU A 90 26.17 5.13 3.66
N GLN A 91 26.15 4.37 2.58
CA GLN A 91 25.30 4.70 1.43
C GLN A 91 23.81 4.62 1.79
N VAL A 92 23.43 3.63 2.59
CA VAL A 92 22.03 3.51 3.06
C VAL A 92 21.66 4.69 3.94
N GLU A 93 22.54 5.08 4.86
CA GLU A 93 22.29 6.23 5.73
C GLU A 93 22.14 7.53 4.95
N LYS A 94 22.98 7.73 3.93
CA LYS A 94 22.88 8.91 3.06
C LYS A 94 21.55 8.95 2.33
N ALA A 95 21.08 7.81 1.84
CA ALA A 95 19.81 7.72 1.15
C ALA A 95 18.65 8.11 2.08
N PHE A 96 18.65 7.60 3.30
CA PHE A 96 17.59 7.94 4.26
C PHE A 96 17.69 9.38 4.73
N THR A 97 18.89 9.93 4.87
CA THR A 97 19.06 11.34 5.20
C THR A 97 18.48 12.24 4.12
N ALA A 98 18.73 11.90 2.85
CA ALA A 98 18.17 12.63 1.72
C ALA A 98 16.64 12.54 1.72
N PHE A 99 16.11 11.36 2.00
CA PHE A 99 14.67 11.14 2.07
C PHE A 99 14.02 11.99 3.17
N ARG A 100 14.62 11.99 4.38
CA ARG A 100 14.11 12.81 5.48
C ARG A 100 14.15 14.29 5.17
N ARG A 101 15.20 14.73 4.48
CA ARG A 101 15.34 16.13 4.05
C ARG A 101 14.24 16.49 3.08
N ALA A 102 13.95 15.61 2.13
CA ALA A 102 12.87 15.82 1.17
C ALA A 102 11.51 15.96 1.86
N LEU A 103 11.28 15.15 2.92
CA LEU A 103 10.03 15.23 3.67
C LEU A 103 9.87 16.55 4.42
N LYS A 104 10.95 17.17 4.82
CA LYS A 104 10.93 18.45 5.56
C LYS A 104 10.81 19.65 4.64
N ASN A 105 11.23 19.52 3.39
CA ASN A 105 11.13 20.62 2.44
C ASN A 105 9.68 20.83 2.04
N LYS A 106 9.23 22.07 2.14
CA LYS A 106 7.92 22.43 1.64
C LYS A 106 8.04 22.77 0.18
N SER A 107 7.27 22.10 -0.60
CA SER A 107 7.21 22.36 -2.03
C SER A 107 6.21 23.46 -2.35
#